data_aa5db1f67c9765428e486e8a7e235da2
#
_entry.id   aa5db1f67c9765428e486e8a7e235da2
#
_cell.length_a   1.000
_cell.length_b   1.000
_cell.length_c   1.000
_cell.angle_alpha   90.00
_cell.angle_beta   90.00
_cell.angle_gamma   90.00
#
_symmetry.space_group_name_H-M   'P 1'
#
loop_
_entity.id
_entity.type
_entity.pdbx_description
1 polymer ?
#
loop_
_entity_poly.entity_id
_entity_poly.type
_entity_poly.pdbx_seq_one_letter_code
_entity_poly.pdbx_strand_id
1 'polypeptide(L)'
;MLGVYEVVNAGTTLTASQYRLLPPNDPPYYAIELLPSSGLTWTYTNDPQGAVTVAGTLGYCTSATRPADVTLAATKLATWLYQNRDNNDQMVRFADGSVEIPSSAPAMIRQILDQGRYVKDRLYA
;
A
#
# COMPACT_ATOMS: atom_id res chain seq x y z
N MET A 1 -2.82 0.48 -7.91
CA MET A 1 -3.66 1.47 -8.64
C MET A 1 -5.10 0.97 -8.63
N LEU A 2 -6.08 1.82 -8.41
CA LEU A 2 -7.51 1.48 -8.45
C LEU A 2 -8.09 1.65 -9.86
N GLY A 3 -7.53 2.53 -10.66
CA GLY A 3 -7.91 2.76 -12.03
C GLY A 3 -6.82 3.53 -12.77
N VAL A 4 -6.73 3.31 -14.07
CA VAL A 4 -5.82 4.00 -14.97
C VAL A 4 -6.67 4.73 -16.01
N TYR A 5 -6.41 6.01 -16.18
CA TYR A 5 -7.14 6.86 -17.14
C TYR A 5 -6.31 7.08 -18.40
N GLU A 6 -5.00 7.13 -18.26
CA GLU A 6 -4.11 7.41 -19.36
C GLU A 6 -2.75 6.72 -19.12
N VAL A 7 -2.22 6.15 -20.17
CA VAL A 7 -0.85 5.63 -20.23
C VAL A 7 -0.16 6.25 -21.43
N VAL A 8 0.96 6.90 -21.20
CA VAL A 8 1.78 7.51 -22.27
C VAL A 8 3.11 6.77 -22.33
N ASN A 9 3.52 6.35 -23.50
CA ASN A 9 4.81 5.73 -23.77
C ASN A 9 5.60 6.59 -24.75
N ALA A 10 6.70 7.16 -24.32
CA ALA A 10 7.56 8.06 -25.11
C ALA A 10 6.76 9.17 -25.84
N GLY A 11 5.84 9.82 -25.13
CA GLY A 11 5.00 10.89 -25.65
C GLY A 11 3.80 10.47 -26.46
N THR A 12 3.58 9.16 -26.65
CA THR A 12 2.40 8.64 -27.36
C THR A 12 1.41 8.03 -26.36
N THR A 13 0.19 8.54 -26.34
CA THR A 13 -0.90 7.98 -25.53
C THR A 13 -1.33 6.62 -26.05
N LEU A 14 -1.36 5.63 -25.19
CA LEU A 14 -1.79 4.27 -25.49
C LEU A 14 -3.31 4.13 -25.38
N THR A 15 -3.89 3.36 -26.29
CA THR A 15 -5.31 2.97 -26.22
C THR A 15 -5.49 1.77 -25.29
N ALA A 16 -6.70 1.60 -24.74
CA ALA A 16 -7.02 0.49 -23.84
C ALA A 16 -6.85 -0.91 -24.47
N SER A 17 -6.81 -0.99 -25.82
CA SER A 17 -6.56 -2.23 -26.55
C SER A 17 -5.07 -2.58 -26.68
N GLN A 18 -4.16 -1.71 -26.26
CA GLN A 18 -2.71 -1.89 -26.40
C GLN A 18 -2.04 -2.35 -25.11
N TYR A 19 -2.73 -2.23 -23.99
CA TYR A 19 -2.21 -2.65 -22.68
C TYR A 19 -3.27 -3.36 -21.86
N ARG A 20 -2.83 -4.06 -20.83
CA ARG A 20 -3.72 -4.60 -19.78
C ARG A 20 -3.19 -4.29 -18.41
N LEU A 21 -4.10 -4.21 -17.45
CA LEU A 21 -3.80 -4.04 -16.04
C LEU A 21 -3.70 -5.42 -15.38
N LEU A 22 -2.77 -5.56 -14.45
CA LEU A 22 -2.58 -6.80 -13.69
C LEU A 22 -2.86 -6.58 -12.19
N PRO A 23 -3.59 -7.49 -11.53
CA PRO A 23 -4.30 -8.66 -12.08
C PRO A 23 -5.47 -8.24 -12.97
N PRO A 24 -5.84 -9.03 -14.01
CA PRO A 24 -6.92 -8.67 -14.91
C PRO A 24 -8.25 -8.55 -14.16
N ASN A 25 -8.94 -7.41 -14.32
CA ASN A 25 -10.27 -7.14 -13.77
C ASN A 25 -10.41 -7.25 -12.25
N ASP A 26 -9.30 -7.25 -11.53
CA ASP A 26 -9.27 -7.38 -10.06
C ASP A 26 -8.37 -6.31 -9.44
N PRO A 27 -8.92 -5.10 -9.14
CA PRO A 27 -8.16 -4.07 -8.44
C PRO A 27 -7.87 -4.50 -6.98
N PRO A 28 -6.78 -4.03 -6.38
CA PRO A 28 -5.88 -3.00 -6.87
C PRO A 28 -4.83 -3.53 -7.84
N TYR A 29 -4.69 -2.87 -8.97
CA TYR A 29 -3.69 -3.20 -9.97
C TYR A 29 -2.28 -2.84 -9.50
N TYR A 30 -1.32 -3.71 -9.80
CA TYR A 30 0.09 -3.50 -9.42
C TYR A 30 1.02 -3.36 -10.63
N ALA A 31 0.58 -3.73 -11.83
CA ALA A 31 1.38 -3.63 -13.04
C ALA A 31 0.54 -3.29 -14.27
N ILE A 32 1.20 -2.76 -15.28
CA ILE A 32 0.67 -2.52 -16.62
C ILE A 32 1.53 -3.30 -17.60
N GLU A 33 0.91 -4.11 -18.42
CA GLU A 33 1.58 -4.93 -19.42
C GLU A 33 1.13 -4.51 -20.82
N LEU A 34 2.07 -4.32 -21.75
CA LEU A 34 1.75 -4.13 -23.17
C LEU A 34 1.30 -5.45 -23.76
N LEU A 35 0.22 -5.41 -24.54
CA LEU A 35 -0.27 -6.59 -25.23
C LEU A 35 0.66 -6.93 -26.41
N PRO A 36 1.08 -8.19 -26.56
CA PRO A 36 1.90 -8.60 -27.70
C PRO A 36 1.25 -8.29 -29.06
N SER A 37 -0.10 -8.34 -29.12
CA SER A 37 -0.87 -8.01 -30.31
C SER A 37 -0.76 -6.54 -30.75
N SER A 38 -0.34 -5.65 -29.84
CA SER A 38 -0.13 -4.24 -30.18
C SER A 38 1.15 -4.00 -30.97
N GLY A 39 2.10 -4.93 -30.95
CA GLY A 39 3.44 -4.76 -31.52
C GLY A 39 4.29 -3.68 -30.86
N LEU A 40 3.84 -3.14 -29.72
CA LEU A 40 4.52 -2.07 -29.02
C LEU A 40 5.49 -2.63 -27.98
N THR A 41 6.53 -1.84 -27.73
CA THR A 41 7.50 -2.06 -26.65
C THR A 41 7.58 -0.82 -25.79
N TRP A 42 7.96 -0.96 -24.53
CA TRP A 42 8.26 0.16 -23.70
C TRP A 42 9.49 0.88 -24.27
N THR A 43 9.33 2.15 -24.58
CA THR A 43 10.38 2.94 -25.22
C THR A 43 10.97 3.89 -24.18
N TYR A 44 12.28 3.81 -24.00
CA TYR A 44 13.06 4.69 -23.16
C TYR A 44 13.84 5.64 -24.06
N THR A 45 13.71 6.93 -23.83
CA THR A 45 14.53 7.95 -24.47
C THR A 45 15.87 8.10 -23.73
N ASN A 46 16.72 9.02 -24.18
CA ASN A 46 17.98 9.33 -23.51
C ASN A 46 17.81 9.80 -22.05
N ASP A 47 16.63 10.34 -21.72
CA ASP A 47 16.19 10.58 -20.34
C ASP A 47 15.08 9.59 -20.00
N PRO A 48 15.39 8.54 -19.20
CA PRO A 48 14.39 7.52 -18.82
C PRO A 48 13.32 8.05 -17.86
N GLN A 49 13.56 9.19 -17.20
CA GLN A 49 12.59 9.81 -16.30
C GLN A 49 11.45 10.43 -17.12
N GLY A 50 10.23 9.98 -16.88
CA GLY A 50 9.06 10.48 -17.61
C GLY A 50 8.84 9.87 -18.99
N ALA A 51 9.66 8.90 -19.43
CA ALA A 51 9.44 8.19 -20.69
C ALA A 51 8.11 7.43 -20.70
N VAL A 52 7.70 6.92 -19.54
CA VAL A 52 6.39 6.31 -19.32
C VAL A 52 5.64 7.10 -18.26
N THR A 53 4.48 7.62 -18.62
CA THR A 53 3.60 8.35 -17.69
C THR A 53 2.29 7.60 -17.53
N VAL A 54 1.83 7.46 -16.31
CA VAL A 54 0.58 6.82 -15.97
C VAL A 54 -0.26 7.79 -15.14
N ALA A 55 -1.43 8.14 -15.64
CA ALA A 55 -2.42 8.90 -14.90
C ALA A 55 -3.55 7.98 -14.43
N GLY A 56 -3.91 8.09 -13.16
CA GLY A 56 -4.91 7.20 -12.60
C GLY A 56 -5.20 7.48 -11.13
N THR A 57 -6.11 6.70 -10.57
CA THR A 57 -6.39 6.70 -9.13
C THR A 57 -5.43 5.74 -8.45
N LEU A 58 -4.52 6.30 -7.64
CA LEU A 58 -3.58 5.52 -6.84
C LEU A 58 -4.19 5.23 -5.47
N GLY A 59 -3.99 4.01 -4.98
CA GLY A 59 -4.49 3.58 -3.69
C GLY A 59 -4.75 2.08 -3.65
N TYR A 60 -5.04 1.58 -2.46
CA TYR A 60 -5.41 0.17 -2.25
C TYR A 60 -6.92 -0.03 -2.37
N CYS A 61 -7.70 0.92 -1.88
CA CYS A 61 -9.16 0.89 -1.87
C CYS A 61 -9.73 2.29 -1.88
N THR A 62 -11.02 2.42 -2.17
CA THR A 62 -11.77 3.66 -1.95
C THR A 62 -12.20 3.76 -0.48
N SER A 63 -12.70 4.92 -0.06
CA SER A 63 -13.28 5.08 1.28
C SER A 63 -14.49 4.17 1.51
N ALA A 64 -15.23 3.85 0.45
CA ALA A 64 -16.41 2.98 0.50
C ALA A 64 -16.07 1.47 0.53
N THR A 65 -14.93 1.09 -0.07
CA THR A 65 -14.49 -0.31 -0.17
C THR A 65 -13.37 -0.65 0.79
N ARG A 66 -13.26 0.12 1.87
CA ARG A 66 -12.22 -0.07 2.88
C ARG A 66 -12.34 -1.44 3.53
N PRO A 67 -11.27 -2.24 3.59
CA PRO A 67 -11.28 -3.53 4.26
C PRO A 67 -11.66 -3.40 5.74
N ALA A 68 -12.52 -4.30 6.22
CA ALA A 68 -13.03 -4.26 7.59
C ALA A 68 -11.93 -4.47 8.64
N ASP A 69 -10.93 -5.28 8.33
CA ASP A 69 -9.78 -5.56 9.17
C ASP A 69 -8.87 -4.33 9.35
N VAL A 70 -8.66 -3.53 8.31
CA VAL A 70 -7.93 -2.24 8.42
C VAL A 70 -8.71 -1.26 9.31
N THR A 71 -10.03 -1.21 9.17
CA THR A 71 -10.88 -0.38 10.02
C THR A 71 -10.81 -0.85 11.47
N LEU A 72 -10.85 -2.16 11.70
CA LEU A 72 -10.73 -2.77 13.02
C LEU A 72 -9.35 -2.46 13.64
N ALA A 73 -8.27 -2.62 12.88
CA ALA A 73 -6.91 -2.31 13.33
C ALA A 73 -6.78 -0.83 13.73
N ALA A 74 -7.30 0.08 12.89
CA ALA A 74 -7.28 1.52 13.17
C ALA A 74 -8.09 1.88 14.42
N THR A 75 -9.27 1.29 14.59
CA THR A 75 -10.11 1.52 15.77
C THR A 75 -9.42 1.01 17.04
N LYS A 76 -8.85 -0.19 17.00
CA LYS A 76 -8.10 -0.75 18.14
C LYS A 76 -6.87 0.10 18.49
N LEU A 77 -6.15 0.59 17.47
CA LEU A 77 -5.02 1.48 17.69
C LEU A 77 -5.45 2.81 18.32
N ALA A 78 -6.52 3.41 17.80
CA ALA A 78 -7.06 4.65 18.36
C ALA A 78 -7.52 4.47 19.80
N THR A 79 -8.22 3.38 20.11
CA THR A 79 -8.65 3.05 21.48
C THR A 79 -7.44 2.87 22.41
N TRP A 80 -6.43 2.14 21.94
CA TRP A 80 -5.21 1.94 22.71
C TRP A 80 -4.48 3.27 22.98
N LEU A 81 -4.32 4.12 21.97
CA LEU A 81 -3.72 5.45 22.11
C LEU A 81 -4.52 6.32 23.08
N TYR A 82 -5.85 6.28 22.98
CA TYR A 82 -6.71 7.05 23.87
C TYR A 82 -6.59 6.58 25.33
N GLN A 83 -6.58 5.28 25.57
CA GLN A 83 -6.44 4.70 26.91
C GLN A 83 -5.06 4.97 27.51
N ASN A 84 -4.03 5.05 26.67
CA ASN A 84 -2.65 5.27 27.11
C ASN A 84 -2.21 6.74 27.02
N ARG A 85 -3.10 7.67 26.66
CA ARG A 85 -2.75 9.09 26.52
C ARG A 85 -2.20 9.71 27.80
N ASP A 86 -2.73 9.27 28.95
CA ASP A 86 -2.35 9.77 30.27
C ASP A 86 -1.26 8.92 30.93
N ASN A 87 -0.87 7.81 30.28
CA ASN A 87 0.13 6.86 30.78
C ASN A 87 1.55 7.16 30.29
N ASN A 88 1.79 8.38 29.84
CA ASN A 88 3.11 8.79 29.34
C ASN A 88 4.22 8.69 30.43
N ASP A 89 3.82 8.48 31.69
CA ASP A 89 4.69 8.29 32.86
C ASP A 89 4.71 6.84 33.40
N GLN A 90 4.03 5.90 32.75
CA GLN A 90 4.10 4.50 33.18
C GLN A 90 5.38 3.81 32.66
N MET A 91 6.48 4.32 33.07
CA MET A 91 7.61 3.47 33.39
C MET A 91 7.20 2.62 34.59
N VAL A 92 6.84 1.37 34.35
CA VAL A 92 6.64 0.43 35.45
C VAL A 92 7.99 0.20 36.08
N ARG A 93 8.23 0.85 37.21
CA ARG A 93 9.42 0.60 38.00
C ARG A 93 9.15 -0.61 38.88
N PHE A 94 9.84 -1.69 38.59
CA PHE A 94 9.83 -2.84 39.49
C PHE A 94 10.66 -2.57 40.73
N ALA A 95 10.38 -3.29 41.82
CA ALA A 95 11.08 -3.16 43.08
C ALA A 95 12.60 -3.47 43.00
N ASP A 96 13.02 -4.12 41.92
CA ASP A 96 14.41 -4.43 41.58
C ASP A 96 15.13 -3.29 40.83
N GLY A 97 14.43 -2.17 40.58
CA GLY A 97 14.98 -1.01 39.86
C GLY A 97 14.94 -1.13 38.35
N SER A 98 14.42 -2.23 37.79
CA SER A 98 14.21 -2.35 36.35
C SER A 98 13.05 -1.48 35.88
N VAL A 99 13.18 -0.92 34.68
CA VAL A 99 12.16 -0.07 34.05
C VAL A 99 11.67 -0.76 32.82
N GLU A 100 10.41 -1.17 32.81
CA GLU A 100 9.76 -1.67 31.61
C GLU A 100 9.11 -0.50 30.87
N ILE A 101 9.61 -0.22 29.67
CA ILE A 101 8.98 0.74 28.77
C ILE A 101 7.80 0.00 28.13
N PRO A 102 6.56 0.54 28.19
CA PRO A 102 5.42 -0.09 27.51
C PRO A 102 5.78 -0.32 26.05
N SER A 103 5.76 -1.58 25.65
CA SER A 103 6.10 -1.95 24.29
C SER A 103 5.19 -1.25 23.29
N SER A 104 5.79 -0.84 22.17
CA SER A 104 5.08 -0.39 20.95
C SER A 104 3.75 -1.11 20.73
N ALA A 105 2.83 -0.45 20.02
CA ALA A 105 1.47 -0.85 19.70
C ALA A 105 1.15 -2.36 19.79
N PRO A 106 0.02 -2.78 20.37
CA PRO A 106 -0.28 -4.18 20.66
C PRO A 106 0.01 -5.11 19.49
N ALA A 107 0.68 -6.23 19.75
CA ALA A 107 1.04 -7.24 18.74
C ALA A 107 -0.17 -7.67 17.88
N MET A 108 -1.38 -7.65 18.46
CA MET A 108 -2.63 -7.92 17.77
C MET A 108 -2.88 -6.99 16.57
N ILE A 109 -2.48 -5.72 16.62
CA ILE A 109 -2.67 -4.78 15.50
C ILE A 109 -1.76 -5.18 14.35
N ARG A 110 -0.51 -5.51 14.65
CA ARG A 110 0.42 -6.04 13.65
C ARG A 110 -0.11 -7.32 13.03
N GLN A 111 -0.58 -8.26 13.85
CA GLN A 111 -1.13 -9.51 13.37
C GLN A 111 -2.32 -9.31 12.42
N ILE A 112 -3.24 -8.38 12.71
CA ILE A 112 -4.36 -8.06 11.82
C ILE A 112 -3.85 -7.53 10.47
N LEU A 113 -2.87 -6.65 10.48
CA LEU A 113 -2.32 -6.05 9.26
C LEU A 113 -1.51 -7.08 8.45
N ASP A 114 -0.76 -7.94 9.10
CA ASP A 114 0.02 -9.01 8.46
C ASP A 114 -0.89 -10.07 7.84
N GLN A 115 -1.93 -10.50 8.55
CA GLN A 115 -2.92 -11.45 8.03
C GLN A 115 -3.70 -10.89 6.84
N GLY A 116 -3.98 -9.59 6.84
CA GLY A 116 -4.65 -8.90 5.74
C GLY A 116 -3.78 -8.70 4.50
N ARG A 117 -2.52 -9.16 4.49
CA ARG A 117 -1.56 -9.00 3.39
C ARG A 117 -1.30 -7.54 2.98
N TYR A 118 -1.53 -6.60 3.87
CA TYR A 118 -1.29 -5.18 3.61
C TYR A 118 0.18 -4.80 3.74
N VAL A 119 0.93 -5.56 4.52
CA VAL A 119 2.38 -5.46 4.62
C VAL A 119 2.95 -6.50 3.66
N LYS A 120 3.39 -6.06 2.49
CA LYS A 120 4.23 -6.91 1.65
C LYS A 120 5.58 -7.03 2.33
N ASP A 121 5.97 -8.24 2.69
CA ASP A 121 7.37 -8.54 2.95
C ASP A 121 8.15 -8.04 1.74
N ARG A 122 8.97 -7.02 1.95
CA ARG A 122 9.97 -6.65 0.97
C ARG A 122 10.99 -7.79 0.98
N LEU A 123 10.72 -8.80 0.18
CA LEU A 123 11.74 -9.74 -0.22
C LEU A 123 12.76 -8.92 -0.99
N TYR A 124 13.83 -8.58 -0.32
CA TYR A 124 15.04 -8.09 -0.95
C TYR A 124 15.56 -9.27 -1.78
N ALA A 125 15.32 -9.20 -3.08
CA ALA A 125 16.04 -10.02 -4.05
C ALA A 125 17.31 -9.28 -4.43
#